data_62b8f0383ec771f3d5c525826739b15b
#
_entry.id   62b8f0383ec771f3d5c525826739b15b
#
_cell.length_a   1.000
_cell.length_b   1.000
_cell.length_c   1.000
_cell.angle_alpha   90.00
_cell.angle_beta   90.00
_cell.angle_gamma   90.00
#
_symmetry.space_group_name_H-M   'P 1'
#
loop_
_entity.id
_entity.type
_entity.pdbx_description
1 polymer ?
#
loop_
_entity_poly.entity_id
_entity_poly.type
_entity_poly.pdbx_seq_one_letter_code
_entity_poly.pdbx_strand_id
1 'polypeptide(L)'
;MPTIIDYLLLTVITIFPVLSLGIMLFFSFVIAPTVHKFLPTAQSGPYIRRLFPVYYIINAVLALGSLIAIASLGVFNVIFYANTIILVLFALCYFYLMPTINKQKVKNSRTFKILHGSSVAINFIQIILLILITVILLDF
;
A
#
# COMPACT_ATOMS: atom_id res chain seq x y z
N MET A 1 -4.29 -0.17 -34.71
CA MET A 1 -4.70 1.04 -33.96
C MET A 1 -5.16 0.63 -32.58
N PRO A 2 -4.71 1.30 -31.52
CA PRO A 2 -5.20 1.03 -30.17
C PRO A 2 -6.71 1.28 -30.08
N THR A 3 -7.42 0.40 -29.41
CA THR A 3 -8.86 0.50 -29.17
C THR A 3 -9.16 1.42 -27.99
N ILE A 4 -10.42 1.81 -27.80
CA ILE A 4 -10.86 2.55 -26.61
C ILE A 4 -10.53 1.77 -25.35
N ILE A 5 -10.63 0.44 -25.40
CA ILE A 5 -10.30 -0.45 -24.27
C ILE A 5 -8.81 -0.34 -23.92
N ASP A 6 -7.92 -0.29 -24.91
CA ASP A 6 -6.48 -0.14 -24.65
C ASP A 6 -6.17 1.19 -23.95
N TYR A 7 -6.83 2.28 -24.34
CA TYR A 7 -6.69 3.57 -23.67
C TYR A 7 -7.21 3.54 -22.22
N LEU A 8 -8.33 2.86 -21.97
CA LEU A 8 -8.85 2.70 -20.61
C LEU A 8 -7.91 1.86 -19.74
N LEU A 9 -7.36 0.78 -20.27
CA LEU A 9 -6.39 -0.06 -19.56
C LEU A 9 -5.11 0.72 -19.23
N LEU A 10 -4.57 1.47 -20.17
CA LEU A 10 -3.39 2.33 -19.95
C LEU A 10 -3.67 3.40 -18.88
N THR A 11 -4.87 3.97 -18.87
CA THR A 11 -5.29 4.92 -17.83
C THR A 11 -5.30 4.29 -16.46
N VAL A 12 -5.86 3.08 -16.33
CA VAL A 12 -5.88 2.33 -15.05
C VAL A 12 -4.46 2.00 -14.60
N ILE A 13 -3.60 1.53 -15.50
CA ILE A 13 -2.20 1.20 -15.23
C ILE A 13 -1.44 2.41 -14.68
N THR A 14 -1.73 3.61 -15.17
CA THR A 14 -1.05 4.84 -14.76
C THR A 14 -1.66 5.44 -13.48
N ILE A 15 -2.99 5.58 -13.42
CA ILE A 15 -3.65 6.29 -12.32
C ILE A 15 -3.64 5.47 -11.01
N PHE A 16 -3.81 4.17 -11.07
CA PHE A 16 -3.93 3.36 -9.84
C PHE A 16 -2.64 3.33 -9.00
N PRO A 17 -1.44 3.13 -9.55
CA PRO A 17 -0.21 3.25 -8.78
C PRO A 17 0.02 4.67 -8.21
N VAL A 18 -0.30 5.71 -8.98
CA VAL A 18 -0.17 7.11 -8.53
C VAL A 18 -1.13 7.42 -7.38
N LEU A 19 -2.39 6.96 -7.46
CA LEU A 19 -3.36 7.08 -6.36
C LEU A 19 -2.89 6.32 -5.13
N SER A 20 -2.42 5.09 -5.30
CA SER A 20 -1.89 4.28 -4.20
C SER A 20 -0.72 4.99 -3.52
N LEU A 21 0.23 5.51 -4.29
CA LEU A 21 1.36 6.29 -3.77
C LEU A 21 0.88 7.51 -2.99
N GLY A 22 -0.05 8.30 -3.53
CA GLY A 22 -0.63 9.46 -2.85
C GLY A 22 -1.32 9.11 -1.53
N ILE A 23 -2.12 8.04 -1.50
CA ILE A 23 -2.78 7.52 -0.30
C ILE A 23 -1.74 7.09 0.74
N MET A 24 -0.69 6.37 0.32
CA MET A 24 0.36 5.90 1.22
C MET A 24 1.16 7.05 1.84
N LEU A 25 1.54 8.03 1.03
CA LEU A 25 2.26 9.21 1.51
C LEU A 25 1.38 10.04 2.46
N PHE A 26 0.12 10.29 2.09
CA PHE A 26 -0.81 11.03 2.93
C PHE A 26 -1.08 10.33 4.26
N PHE A 27 -1.29 9.01 4.24
CA PHE A 27 -1.50 8.24 5.46
C PHE A 27 -0.26 8.26 6.36
N SER A 28 0.93 8.05 5.79
CA SER A 28 2.18 7.93 6.56
C SER A 28 2.68 9.26 7.12
N PHE A 29 2.56 10.35 6.35
CA PHE A 29 3.13 11.65 6.72
C PHE A 29 2.13 12.65 7.26
N VAL A 30 0.84 12.44 7.05
CA VAL A 30 -0.23 13.34 7.53
C VAL A 30 -1.12 12.65 8.55
N ILE A 31 -1.80 11.57 8.17
CA ILE A 31 -2.81 10.95 9.04
C ILE A 31 -2.18 10.38 10.32
N ALA A 32 -1.19 9.51 10.20
CA ALA A 32 -0.60 8.85 11.36
C ALA A 32 0.06 9.84 12.35
N PRO A 33 0.89 10.80 11.92
CA PRO A 33 1.43 11.81 12.82
C PRO A 33 0.35 12.71 13.45
N THR A 34 -0.66 13.11 12.68
CA THR A 34 -1.76 13.98 13.16
C THR A 34 -2.56 13.28 14.25
N VAL A 35 -2.91 12.02 14.04
CA VAL A 35 -3.63 11.22 15.04
C VAL A 35 -2.82 11.11 16.34
N HIS A 36 -1.53 10.84 16.25
CA HIS A 36 -0.67 10.74 17.43
C HIS A 36 -0.45 12.09 18.14
N LYS A 37 -0.50 13.20 17.41
CA LYS A 37 -0.31 14.55 17.97
C LYS A 37 -1.57 15.07 18.68
N PHE A 38 -2.75 14.82 18.11
CA PHE A 38 -3.99 15.46 18.57
C PHE A 38 -4.91 14.56 19.39
N LEU A 39 -4.75 13.24 19.33
CA LEU A 39 -5.50 12.31 20.17
C LEU A 39 -4.68 11.89 21.40
N PRO A 40 -5.33 11.75 22.57
CA PRO A 40 -4.70 11.16 23.76
C PRO A 40 -4.09 9.79 23.42
N THR A 41 -2.96 9.47 24.06
CA THR A 41 -2.22 8.21 23.80
C THR A 41 -3.09 6.96 23.95
N ALA A 42 -4.06 6.99 24.86
CA ALA A 42 -5.01 5.89 25.06
C ALA A 42 -5.96 5.68 23.86
N GLN A 43 -6.22 6.71 23.06
CA GLN A 43 -7.17 6.68 21.94
C GLN A 43 -6.47 6.57 20.58
N SER A 44 -5.29 7.18 20.41
CA SER A 44 -4.57 7.22 19.14
C SER A 44 -4.26 5.83 18.58
N GLY A 45 -3.76 4.92 19.42
CA GLY A 45 -3.46 3.56 19.00
C GLY A 45 -4.69 2.78 18.51
N PRO A 46 -5.78 2.69 19.28
CA PRO A 46 -7.02 2.05 18.84
C PRO A 46 -7.61 2.67 17.56
N TYR A 47 -7.53 3.99 17.41
CA TYR A 47 -8.02 4.69 16.24
C TYR A 47 -7.24 4.29 14.98
N ILE A 48 -5.92 4.39 15.03
CA ILE A 48 -5.04 3.99 13.91
C ILE A 48 -5.26 2.52 13.52
N ARG A 49 -5.43 1.62 14.49
CA ARG A 49 -5.69 0.18 14.21
C ARG A 49 -6.98 -0.05 13.42
N ARG A 50 -7.99 0.82 13.56
CA ARG A 50 -9.23 0.74 12.78
C ARG A 50 -9.07 1.29 11.36
N LEU A 51 -8.12 2.19 11.14
CA LEU A 51 -7.84 2.76 9.82
C LEU A 51 -6.99 1.82 8.95
N PHE A 52 -6.05 1.08 9.53
CA PHE A 52 -5.15 0.20 8.77
C PHE A 52 -5.85 -0.83 7.88
N PRO A 53 -6.90 -1.55 8.31
CA PRO A 53 -7.59 -2.49 7.41
C PRO A 53 -8.15 -1.80 6.17
N VAL A 54 -8.76 -0.63 6.33
CA VAL A 54 -9.29 0.18 5.22
C VAL A 54 -8.17 0.63 4.29
N TYR A 55 -7.09 1.14 4.86
CA TYR A 55 -5.88 1.53 4.13
C TYR A 55 -5.30 0.38 3.29
N TYR A 56 -5.16 -0.82 3.86
CA TYR A 56 -4.62 -1.97 3.15
C TYR A 56 -5.57 -2.47 2.05
N ILE A 57 -6.88 -2.50 2.29
CA ILE A 57 -7.87 -2.91 1.30
C ILE A 57 -7.87 -1.97 0.10
N ILE A 58 -7.93 -0.66 0.33
CA ILE A 58 -7.93 0.33 -0.76
C ILE A 58 -6.70 0.16 -1.64
N ASN A 59 -5.51 0.11 -1.03
CA ASN A 59 -4.26 -0.03 -1.78
C ASN A 59 -4.15 -1.40 -2.49
N ALA A 60 -4.62 -2.49 -1.86
CA ALA A 60 -4.66 -3.80 -2.49
C ALA A 60 -5.60 -3.84 -3.71
N VAL A 61 -6.77 -3.19 -3.63
CA VAL A 61 -7.71 -3.07 -4.76
C VAL A 61 -7.09 -2.28 -5.90
N LEU A 62 -6.39 -1.18 -5.62
CA LEU A 62 -5.68 -0.41 -6.64
C LEU A 62 -4.57 -1.22 -7.30
N ALA A 63 -3.75 -1.94 -6.50
CA ALA A 63 -2.69 -2.80 -7.02
C ALA A 63 -3.26 -3.95 -7.86
N LEU A 64 -4.35 -4.59 -7.42
CA LEU A 64 -5.02 -5.66 -8.15
C LEU A 64 -5.62 -5.15 -9.46
N GLY A 65 -6.28 -4.00 -9.45
CA GLY A 65 -6.85 -3.39 -10.66
C GLY A 65 -5.78 -3.05 -11.69
N SER A 66 -4.65 -2.45 -11.26
CA SER A 66 -3.50 -2.20 -12.12
C SER A 66 -2.93 -3.51 -12.69
N LEU A 67 -2.78 -4.54 -11.86
CA LEU A 67 -2.25 -5.83 -12.26
C LEU A 67 -3.13 -6.53 -13.30
N ILE A 68 -4.45 -6.51 -13.12
CA ILE A 68 -5.42 -7.06 -14.08
C ILE A 68 -5.31 -6.30 -15.42
N ALA A 69 -5.22 -4.98 -15.39
CA ALA A 69 -5.10 -4.17 -16.61
C ALA A 69 -3.80 -4.48 -17.37
N ILE A 70 -2.65 -4.59 -16.68
CA ILE A 70 -1.37 -4.96 -17.29
C ILE A 70 -1.44 -6.36 -17.91
N ALA A 71 -2.00 -7.34 -17.18
CA ALA A 71 -2.16 -8.71 -17.65
C ALA A 71 -3.07 -8.81 -18.88
N SER A 72 -4.14 -7.99 -18.93
CA SER A 72 -5.06 -7.93 -20.08
C SER A 72 -4.40 -7.43 -21.36
N LEU A 73 -3.35 -6.62 -21.24
CA LEU A 73 -2.51 -6.19 -22.38
C LEU A 73 -1.43 -7.21 -22.74
N GLY A 74 -1.29 -8.31 -22.01
CA GLY A 74 -0.26 -9.33 -22.22
C GLY A 74 1.16 -8.85 -21.91
N VAL A 75 1.32 -7.79 -21.12
CA VAL A 75 2.60 -7.16 -20.81
C VAL A 75 3.13 -7.69 -19.47
N PHE A 76 4.12 -8.58 -19.52
CA PHE A 76 4.76 -9.18 -18.34
C PHE A 76 6.16 -8.61 -18.13
N ASN A 77 6.24 -7.33 -17.84
CA ASN A 77 7.49 -6.58 -17.63
C ASN A 77 7.75 -6.30 -16.14
N VAL A 78 8.75 -5.45 -15.86
CA VAL A 78 9.13 -5.07 -14.49
C VAL A 78 7.97 -4.43 -13.70
N ILE A 79 7.08 -3.70 -14.37
CA ILE A 79 5.89 -3.06 -13.73
C ILE A 79 4.91 -4.13 -13.24
N PHE A 80 4.67 -5.18 -14.04
CA PHE A 80 3.83 -6.32 -13.65
C PHE A 80 4.35 -7.00 -12.39
N TYR A 81 5.64 -7.33 -12.35
CA TYR A 81 6.25 -7.99 -11.20
C TYR A 81 6.30 -7.09 -9.97
N ALA A 82 6.61 -5.81 -10.14
CA ALA A 82 6.60 -4.85 -9.03
C ALA A 82 5.20 -4.68 -8.43
N ASN A 83 4.14 -4.56 -9.25
CA ASN A 83 2.76 -4.54 -8.77
C ASN A 83 2.36 -5.83 -8.06
N THR A 84 2.81 -6.99 -8.56
CA THR A 84 2.58 -8.28 -7.91
C THR A 84 3.19 -8.30 -6.51
N ILE A 85 4.43 -7.85 -6.36
CA ILE A 85 5.10 -7.75 -5.05
C ILE A 85 4.32 -6.81 -4.12
N ILE A 86 3.90 -5.65 -4.61
CA ILE A 86 3.12 -4.68 -3.82
C ILE A 86 1.82 -5.30 -3.33
N LEU A 87 1.08 -5.99 -4.20
CA LEU A 87 -0.17 -6.68 -3.84
C LEU A 87 0.05 -7.75 -2.78
N VAL A 88 1.08 -8.58 -2.95
CA VAL A 88 1.44 -9.64 -1.97
C VAL A 88 1.81 -9.02 -0.63
N LEU A 89 2.56 -7.92 -0.61
CA LEU A 89 2.93 -7.23 0.63
C LEU A 89 1.71 -6.62 1.33
N PHE A 90 0.73 -6.06 0.61
CA PHE A 90 -0.53 -5.61 1.22
C PHE A 90 -1.33 -6.76 1.80
N ALA A 91 -1.43 -7.89 1.10
CA ALA A 91 -2.09 -9.09 1.60
C ALA A 91 -1.39 -9.64 2.85
N LEU A 92 -0.06 -9.69 2.86
CA LEU A 92 0.74 -10.10 4.03
C LEU A 92 0.48 -9.19 5.25
N CYS A 93 0.47 -7.87 5.02
CA CYS A 93 0.17 -6.91 6.08
C CYS A 93 -1.25 -7.07 6.63
N TYR A 94 -2.24 -7.23 5.76
CA TYR A 94 -3.64 -7.36 6.13
C TYR A 94 -3.95 -8.68 6.86
N PHE A 95 -3.54 -9.82 6.29
CA PHE A 95 -3.93 -11.14 6.80
C PHE A 95 -3.04 -11.66 7.93
N TYR A 96 -1.78 -11.25 7.98
CA TYR A 96 -0.83 -11.79 8.94
C TYR A 96 -0.29 -10.74 9.90
N LEU A 97 0.31 -9.67 9.39
CA LEU A 97 1.09 -8.75 10.23
C LEU A 97 0.19 -7.95 11.17
N MET A 98 -0.88 -7.36 10.64
CA MET A 98 -1.81 -6.55 11.43
C MET A 98 -2.55 -7.34 12.50
N PRO A 99 -3.14 -8.54 12.24
CA PRO A 99 -3.73 -9.35 13.27
C PRO A 99 -2.72 -9.77 14.35
N THR A 100 -1.47 -10.07 13.97
CA THR A 100 -0.42 -10.45 14.90
C THR A 100 -0.01 -9.28 15.81
N ILE A 101 0.14 -8.07 15.25
CA ILE A 101 0.40 -6.85 16.03
C ILE A 101 -0.75 -6.58 17.02
N ASN A 102 -2.00 -6.72 16.57
CA ASN A 102 -3.18 -6.45 17.39
C ASN A 102 -3.35 -7.43 18.57
N LYS A 103 -2.82 -8.63 18.46
CA LYS A 103 -2.80 -9.63 19.56
C LYS A 103 -1.79 -9.30 20.65
N GLN A 104 -0.83 -8.40 20.41
CA GLN A 104 0.17 -8.05 21.42
C GLN A 104 -0.47 -7.23 22.54
N LYS A 105 -0.51 -7.80 23.76
CA LYS A 105 -1.08 -7.14 24.95
C LYS A 105 -0.18 -6.01 25.48
N VAL A 106 1.14 -6.13 25.30
CA VAL A 106 2.14 -5.18 25.80
C VAL A 106 2.80 -4.45 24.65
N LYS A 107 2.44 -3.18 24.45
CA LYS A 107 2.96 -2.31 23.36
C LYS A 107 4.49 -2.10 23.38
N ASN A 108 5.15 -2.27 24.52
CA ASN A 108 6.60 -2.11 24.69
C ASN A 108 7.38 -3.44 24.64
N SER A 109 6.71 -4.56 24.35
CA SER A 109 7.40 -5.83 24.17
C SER A 109 8.35 -5.79 22.98
N ARG A 110 9.45 -6.55 23.04
CA ARG A 110 10.40 -6.70 21.92
C ARG A 110 9.68 -7.19 20.67
N THR A 111 8.76 -8.13 20.82
CA THR A 111 7.95 -8.69 19.73
C THR A 111 7.09 -7.61 19.05
N PHE A 112 6.40 -6.76 19.83
CA PHE A 112 5.63 -5.66 19.27
C PHE A 112 6.50 -4.69 18.47
N LYS A 113 7.66 -4.30 18.99
CA LYS A 113 8.59 -3.38 18.31
C LYS A 113 9.10 -3.96 16.99
N ILE A 114 9.42 -5.25 16.96
CA ILE A 114 9.85 -5.93 15.73
C ILE A 114 8.73 -5.97 14.69
N LEU A 115 7.53 -6.41 15.09
CA LEU A 115 6.39 -6.51 14.17
C LEU A 115 5.98 -5.14 13.63
N HIS A 116 5.93 -4.12 14.49
CA HIS A 116 5.64 -2.75 14.07
C HIS A 116 6.74 -2.20 13.15
N GLY A 117 8.00 -2.39 13.48
CA GLY A 117 9.13 -2.02 12.63
C GLY A 117 9.09 -2.70 11.26
N SER A 118 8.71 -3.98 11.22
CA SER A 118 8.53 -4.73 9.97
C SER A 118 7.40 -4.14 9.12
N SER A 119 6.27 -3.75 9.72
CA SER A 119 5.19 -3.11 8.95
C SER A 119 5.60 -1.76 8.37
N VAL A 120 6.37 -0.97 9.11
CA VAL A 120 6.92 0.30 8.64
C VAL A 120 7.92 0.06 7.50
N ALA A 121 8.82 -0.90 7.63
CA ALA A 121 9.79 -1.25 6.58
C ALA A 121 9.09 -1.70 5.29
N ILE A 122 8.08 -2.57 5.39
CA ILE A 122 7.27 -3.01 4.25
C ILE A 122 6.60 -1.81 3.58
N ASN A 123 6.02 -0.90 4.35
CA ASN A 123 5.38 0.31 3.82
C ASN A 123 6.38 1.18 3.04
N PHE A 124 7.60 1.36 3.53
CA PHE A 124 8.65 2.08 2.80
C PHE A 124 9.07 1.38 1.51
N ILE A 125 9.21 0.06 1.52
CA ILE A 125 9.51 -0.73 0.32
C ILE A 125 8.41 -0.53 -0.74
N GLN A 126 7.15 -0.59 -0.34
CA GLN A 126 6.01 -0.38 -1.24
C GLN A 126 6.00 1.05 -1.82
N ILE A 127 6.29 2.07 -1.01
CA ILE A 127 6.41 3.47 -1.49
C ILE A 127 7.52 3.57 -2.54
N ILE A 128 8.70 3.00 -2.29
CA ILE A 128 9.82 3.01 -3.24
C ILE A 128 9.42 2.32 -4.55
N LEU A 129 8.79 1.15 -4.48
CA LEU A 129 8.33 0.44 -5.67
C LEU A 129 7.29 1.25 -6.46
N LEU A 130 6.34 1.91 -5.78
CA LEU A 130 5.34 2.76 -6.43
C LEU A 130 5.97 4.00 -7.08
N ILE A 131 6.98 4.60 -6.46
CA ILE A 131 7.76 5.69 -7.06
C ILE A 131 8.44 5.20 -8.34
N LEU A 132 9.12 4.06 -8.30
CA LEU A 132 9.79 3.48 -9.46
C LEU A 132 8.79 3.19 -10.60
N ILE A 133 7.64 2.57 -10.29
CA ILE A 133 6.58 2.32 -11.26
C ILE A 133 6.11 3.64 -11.88
N THR A 134 5.85 4.65 -11.04
CA THR A 134 5.37 5.96 -11.50
C THR A 134 6.38 6.63 -12.43
N VAL A 135 7.68 6.61 -12.07
CA VAL A 135 8.75 7.18 -12.92
C VAL A 135 8.81 6.46 -14.26
N ILE A 136 8.82 5.12 -14.26
CA ILE A 136 8.84 4.33 -15.51
C ILE A 136 7.63 4.65 -16.39
N LEU A 137 6.44 4.80 -15.80
CA LEU A 137 5.21 5.11 -16.55
C LEU A 137 5.17 6.54 -17.09
N LEU A 138 5.89 7.48 -16.46
CA LEU A 138 5.96 8.88 -16.93
C LEU A 138 7.01 9.06 -18.03
N ASP A 139 7.99 8.16 -18.13
CA ASP A 139 9.03 8.18 -19.19
C ASP A 139 8.55 7.48 -20.48
N PHE A 140 7.35 6.93 -20.50
CA PHE A 140 6.68 6.38 -21.67
C PHE A 140 5.62 7.37 -22.20
#